data_502974b13cff889bca0233c8aeb3d248
#
_entry.id   502974b13cff889bca0233c8aeb3d248
#
_cell.length_a   1.000
_cell.length_b   1.000
_cell.length_c   1.000
_cell.angle_alpha   90.00
_cell.angle_beta   90.00
_cell.angle_gamma   90.00
#
_symmetry.space_group_name_H-M   'P 1'
#
loop_
_entity.id
_entity.type
_entity.pdbx_description
1 polymer ?
#
loop_
_entity_poly.entity_id
_entity_poly.type
_entity_poly.pdbx_seq_one_letter_code
_entity_poly.pdbx_strand_id
1 'polypeptide(L)'
;CGKSHFARTIWEYAKETKALCGAHAPIPFVEFNCAEYADNPQLLLSHLFGYKKGAFTGALEDKPGLVEQANGGILFLDEIHGLSSTGQEMFFSLLDTGVFRRVGDNTPRTSRFMLIGATTKPLTDLLETFLRRMPVLISMPTLSDRPMKERLELVEHFYAEEAAHIARTLRIQKGALNSILDYSLHSNLGVLKNLVQLSCAKAFLRENVAGNRTGEIAVTFSDLSFQTYNVSAETEKYAHGDLHFAEDLVVPNQRIQSSAADVASFVDVYDFVESRLSGEQEQHHDAGNLQQIIAAEIDNYYVDMERALQAPDVDRSLLDSVLFPGSIGICSEFLSRA
;
A
#
# COMPACT_ATOMS: atom_id res chain seq x y z
N CYS A 1 3.39 4.99 6.86
CA CYS A 1 3.82 6.39 7.02
C CYS A 1 4.02 7.14 5.70
N GLY A 2 3.72 6.55 4.54
CA GLY A 2 3.77 7.22 3.24
C GLY A 2 5.15 7.21 2.55
N LYS A 3 6.12 6.41 3.00
CA LYS A 3 7.47 6.34 2.41
C LYS A 3 7.46 5.98 0.92
N SER A 4 6.74 4.93 0.55
CA SER A 4 6.64 4.48 -0.86
C SER A 4 5.93 5.51 -1.74
N HIS A 5 4.87 6.15 -1.22
CA HIS A 5 4.19 7.25 -1.91
C HIS A 5 5.14 8.42 -2.17
N PHE A 6 5.93 8.80 -1.15
CA PHE A 6 6.93 9.87 -1.28
C PHE A 6 7.99 9.54 -2.35
N ALA A 7 8.48 8.28 -2.40
CA ALA A 7 9.42 7.85 -3.43
C ALA A 7 8.81 7.94 -4.85
N ARG A 8 7.55 7.55 -5.01
CA ARG A 8 6.82 7.68 -6.28
C ARG A 8 6.61 9.14 -6.68
N THR A 9 6.28 10.02 -5.73
CA THR A 9 6.16 11.47 -5.99
C THR A 9 7.47 12.07 -6.48
N ILE A 10 8.61 11.66 -5.91
CA ILE A 10 9.94 12.07 -6.40
C ILE A 10 10.15 11.62 -7.85
N TRP A 11 9.77 10.40 -8.19
CA TRP A 11 9.88 9.89 -9.55
C TRP A 11 8.99 10.65 -10.55
N GLU A 12 7.74 10.94 -10.18
CA GLU A 12 6.84 11.74 -11.01
C GLU A 12 7.40 13.13 -11.26
N TYR A 13 7.87 13.78 -10.19
CA TYR A 13 8.55 15.07 -10.30
C TYR A 13 9.79 15.00 -11.21
N ALA A 14 10.59 13.94 -11.10
CA ALA A 14 11.76 13.72 -11.94
C ALA A 14 11.38 13.52 -13.42
N LYS A 15 10.24 12.88 -13.71
CA LYS A 15 9.72 12.77 -15.09
C LYS A 15 9.29 14.12 -15.64
N GLU A 16 8.55 14.90 -14.89
CA GLU A 16 8.05 16.20 -15.30
C GLU A 16 9.19 17.19 -15.55
N THR A 17 10.17 17.22 -14.65
CA THR A 17 11.31 18.16 -14.71
C THR A 17 12.44 17.65 -15.59
N LYS A 18 12.40 16.38 -16.05
CA LYS A 18 13.48 15.71 -16.79
C LYS A 18 14.82 15.72 -16.05
N ALA A 19 14.76 15.69 -14.70
CA ALA A 19 15.93 15.92 -13.85
C ALA A 19 16.98 14.81 -13.88
N LEU A 20 16.60 13.56 -14.20
CA LEU A 20 17.47 12.40 -14.09
C LEU A 20 18.02 11.86 -15.42
N CYS A 21 17.44 12.21 -16.56
CA CYS A 21 17.86 11.70 -17.87
C CYS A 21 17.90 12.79 -18.92
N GLY A 22 18.82 12.65 -19.88
CA GLY A 22 18.79 13.40 -21.13
C GLY A 22 17.44 13.19 -21.86
N ALA A 23 16.96 14.19 -22.50
CA ALA A 23 15.59 14.52 -22.91
C ALA A 23 14.71 13.45 -23.61
N HIS A 24 15.08 12.18 -23.78
CA HIS A 24 14.41 11.28 -24.72
C HIS A 24 14.10 9.85 -24.23
N ALA A 25 14.43 9.46 -22.98
CA ALA A 25 14.14 8.12 -22.50
C ALA A 25 13.16 8.15 -21.30
N PRO A 26 12.26 7.17 -21.17
CA PRO A 26 11.45 7.03 -19.95
C PRO A 26 12.36 6.78 -18.76
N ILE A 27 12.12 7.48 -17.64
CA ILE A 27 12.85 7.28 -16.39
C ILE A 27 12.31 6.02 -15.72
N PRO A 28 13.07 4.93 -15.62
CA PRO A 28 12.59 3.73 -14.94
C PRO A 28 12.44 3.99 -13.44
N PHE A 29 11.38 3.43 -12.85
CA PHE A 29 11.17 3.33 -11.41
C PHE A 29 11.10 1.86 -11.06
N VAL A 30 12.08 1.39 -10.31
CA VAL A 30 12.17 0.00 -9.89
C VAL A 30 11.97 -0.03 -8.39
N GLU A 31 10.93 -0.69 -7.95
CA GLU A 31 10.55 -0.85 -6.54
C GLU A 31 10.84 -2.28 -6.10
N PHE A 32 11.38 -2.43 -4.88
CA PHE A 32 11.68 -3.73 -4.31
C PHE A 32 11.63 -3.68 -2.79
N ASN A 33 10.97 -4.67 -2.17
CA ASN A 33 10.91 -4.82 -0.72
C ASN A 33 11.97 -5.82 -0.25
N CYS A 34 12.96 -5.33 0.50
CA CYS A 34 14.06 -6.17 1.01
C CYS A 34 13.61 -7.14 2.11
N ALA A 35 12.51 -6.85 2.83
CA ALA A 35 12.03 -7.69 3.92
C ALA A 35 11.51 -9.04 3.42
N GLU A 36 10.99 -9.12 2.20
CA GLU A 36 10.49 -10.38 1.61
C GLU A 36 11.58 -11.46 1.46
N TYR A 37 12.85 -11.05 1.47
CA TYR A 37 13.98 -11.93 1.27
C TYR A 37 15.01 -11.86 2.42
N ALA A 38 14.63 -11.29 3.57
CA ALA A 38 15.54 -11.09 4.69
C ALA A 38 16.14 -12.40 5.20
N ASP A 39 15.39 -13.51 5.16
CA ASP A 39 15.84 -14.84 5.58
C ASP A 39 16.72 -15.54 4.53
N ASN A 40 16.79 -15.02 3.30
CA ASN A 40 17.63 -15.56 2.24
C ASN A 40 18.49 -14.48 1.56
N PRO A 41 19.58 -14.02 2.21
CA PRO A 41 20.42 -12.94 1.69
C PRO A 41 21.02 -13.21 0.31
N GLN A 42 21.28 -14.49 -0.05
CA GLN A 42 21.81 -14.84 -1.37
C GLN A 42 20.76 -14.65 -2.47
N LEU A 43 19.52 -15.01 -2.18
CA LEU A 43 18.42 -14.80 -3.12
C LEU A 43 18.15 -13.31 -3.29
N LEU A 44 18.15 -12.54 -2.21
CA LEU A 44 18.04 -11.08 -2.23
C LEU A 44 19.10 -10.45 -3.16
N LEU A 45 20.39 -10.83 -2.99
CA LEU A 45 21.49 -10.34 -3.82
C LEU A 45 21.32 -10.75 -5.29
N SER A 46 20.83 -11.96 -5.54
CA SER A 46 20.57 -12.46 -6.89
C SER A 46 19.46 -11.66 -7.60
N HIS A 47 18.43 -11.23 -6.88
CA HIS A 47 17.40 -10.33 -7.41
C HIS A 47 17.97 -8.94 -7.69
N LEU A 48 18.70 -8.37 -6.76
CA LEU A 48 19.23 -7.01 -6.87
C LEU A 48 20.30 -6.89 -7.96
N PHE A 49 21.31 -7.76 -7.96
CA PHE A 49 22.48 -7.66 -8.84
C PHE A 49 22.39 -8.56 -10.08
N GLY A 50 21.42 -9.48 -10.12
CA GLY A 50 21.34 -10.50 -11.16
C GLY A 50 22.32 -11.64 -10.96
N TYR A 51 22.23 -12.68 -11.78
CA TYR A 51 23.09 -13.85 -11.70
C TYR A 51 23.41 -14.42 -13.08
N LYS A 52 24.50 -15.17 -13.14
CA LYS A 52 24.90 -15.94 -14.29
C LYS A 52 24.44 -17.38 -14.15
N LYS A 53 24.17 -18.03 -15.28
CA LYS A 53 23.90 -19.47 -15.32
C LYS A 53 24.94 -20.25 -14.56
N GLY A 54 24.50 -21.13 -13.64
CA GLY A 54 25.36 -21.94 -12.78
C GLY A 54 25.88 -21.22 -11.53
N ALA A 55 25.46 -20.00 -11.23
CA ALA A 55 25.90 -19.27 -10.04
C ALA A 55 25.47 -19.94 -8.72
N PHE A 56 24.36 -20.66 -8.74
CA PHE A 56 23.83 -21.47 -7.63
C PHE A 56 22.93 -22.59 -8.15
N THR A 57 22.54 -23.51 -7.28
CA THR A 57 21.64 -24.62 -7.64
C THR A 57 20.29 -24.05 -8.10
N GLY A 58 19.90 -24.32 -9.35
CA GLY A 58 18.68 -23.79 -9.97
C GLY A 58 18.88 -22.56 -10.89
N ALA A 59 20.10 -22.00 -10.98
CA ALA A 59 20.40 -20.94 -11.95
C ALA A 59 20.58 -21.55 -13.36
N LEU A 60 19.44 -21.76 -14.07
CA LEU A 60 19.40 -22.40 -15.38
C LEU A 60 19.79 -21.48 -16.54
N GLU A 61 19.63 -20.15 -16.35
CA GLU A 61 19.89 -19.10 -17.33
C GLU A 61 20.49 -17.86 -16.68
N ASP A 62 21.01 -16.96 -17.50
CA ASP A 62 21.46 -15.64 -17.04
C ASP A 62 20.26 -14.75 -16.76
N LYS A 63 20.24 -14.08 -15.60
CA LYS A 63 19.14 -13.14 -15.25
C LYS A 63 19.71 -11.77 -14.89
N PRO A 64 19.23 -10.67 -15.54
CA PRO A 64 19.60 -9.32 -15.14
C PRO A 64 18.98 -8.99 -13.78
N GLY A 65 19.70 -8.17 -12.99
CA GLY A 65 19.23 -7.70 -11.70
C GLY A 65 18.45 -6.39 -11.78
N LEU A 66 17.80 -6.03 -10.67
CA LEU A 66 17.05 -4.77 -10.56
C LEU A 66 17.95 -3.55 -10.70
N VAL A 67 19.20 -3.64 -10.29
CA VAL A 67 20.24 -2.63 -10.49
C VAL A 67 20.43 -2.30 -11.98
N GLU A 68 20.37 -3.29 -12.87
CA GLU A 68 20.45 -3.06 -14.32
C GLU A 68 19.19 -2.42 -14.86
N GLN A 69 18.02 -2.85 -14.36
CA GLN A 69 16.70 -2.32 -14.78
C GLN A 69 16.52 -0.86 -14.35
N ALA A 70 17.09 -0.47 -13.21
CA ALA A 70 17.02 0.88 -12.69
C ALA A 70 17.97 1.87 -13.37
N ASN A 71 18.81 1.40 -14.31
CA ASN A 71 19.81 2.27 -14.96
C ASN A 71 19.19 3.48 -15.62
N GLY A 72 19.67 4.68 -15.27
CA GLY A 72 19.15 5.96 -15.73
C GLY A 72 17.91 6.45 -14.99
N GLY A 73 17.42 5.73 -13.97
CA GLY A 73 16.22 6.04 -13.23
C GLY A 73 16.37 6.02 -11.72
N ILE A 74 15.38 5.45 -11.05
CA ILE A 74 15.28 5.35 -9.60
C ILE A 74 15.17 3.88 -9.20
N LEU A 75 15.98 3.46 -8.22
CA LEU A 75 15.83 2.22 -7.48
C LEU A 75 15.30 2.55 -6.08
N PHE A 76 14.07 2.15 -5.78
CA PHE A 76 13.47 2.28 -4.46
C PHE A 76 13.56 0.95 -3.73
N LEU A 77 14.26 0.94 -2.60
CA LEU A 77 14.38 -0.21 -1.72
C LEU A 77 13.57 0.03 -0.45
N ASP A 78 12.44 -0.64 -0.31
CA ASP A 78 11.69 -0.62 0.95
C ASP A 78 12.33 -1.61 1.94
N GLU A 79 12.20 -1.30 3.23
CA GLU A 79 12.80 -2.02 4.35
C GLU A 79 14.29 -2.38 4.10
N ILE A 80 15.05 -1.37 3.67
CA ILE A 80 16.46 -1.49 3.26
C ILE A 80 17.36 -2.13 4.34
N HIS A 81 16.93 -2.14 5.61
CA HIS A 81 17.61 -2.84 6.69
C HIS A 81 17.63 -4.37 6.51
N GLY A 82 16.78 -4.93 5.62
CA GLY A 82 16.86 -6.34 5.21
C GLY A 82 18.11 -6.69 4.40
N LEU A 83 18.89 -5.69 3.94
CA LEU A 83 20.16 -5.94 3.28
C LEU A 83 21.21 -6.46 4.27
N SER A 84 21.80 -7.62 3.97
CA SER A 84 22.98 -8.10 4.70
C SER A 84 24.15 -7.14 4.58
N SER A 85 25.12 -7.22 5.48
CA SER A 85 26.36 -6.41 5.41
C SER A 85 27.05 -6.52 4.06
N THR A 86 27.12 -7.74 3.49
CA THR A 86 27.68 -7.98 2.15
C THR A 86 26.87 -7.24 1.06
N GLY A 87 25.54 -7.23 1.16
CA GLY A 87 24.67 -6.50 0.24
C GLY A 87 24.90 -5.00 0.31
N GLN A 88 25.04 -4.46 1.50
CA GLN A 88 25.34 -3.05 1.73
C GLN A 88 26.73 -2.68 1.16
N GLU A 89 27.74 -3.55 1.30
CA GLU A 89 29.08 -3.37 0.71
C GLU A 89 29.05 -3.38 -0.82
N MET A 90 28.25 -4.27 -1.44
CA MET A 90 28.07 -4.30 -2.89
C MET A 90 27.42 -3.02 -3.40
N PHE A 91 26.38 -2.51 -2.72
CA PHE A 91 25.77 -1.22 -3.06
C PHE A 91 26.73 -0.06 -2.87
N PHE A 92 27.50 -0.06 -1.79
CA PHE A 92 28.55 0.94 -1.55
C PHE A 92 29.50 1.05 -2.74
N SER A 93 30.04 -0.09 -3.21
CA SER A 93 30.94 -0.11 -4.37
C SER A 93 30.27 0.39 -5.65
N LEU A 94 29.00 -0.01 -5.88
CA LEU A 94 28.22 0.43 -7.03
C LEU A 94 27.93 1.93 -7.00
N LEU A 95 27.54 2.48 -5.85
CA LEU A 95 27.22 3.91 -5.71
C LEU A 95 28.47 4.80 -5.91
N ASP A 96 29.65 4.32 -5.50
CA ASP A 96 30.89 5.06 -5.67
C ASP A 96 31.41 5.01 -7.10
N THR A 97 31.38 3.85 -7.73
CA THR A 97 32.05 3.61 -9.00
C THR A 97 31.12 3.53 -10.20
N GLY A 98 29.83 3.27 -9.97
CA GLY A 98 28.87 2.93 -11.00
C GLY A 98 29.05 1.52 -11.58
N VAL A 99 29.97 0.71 -10.99
CA VAL A 99 30.34 -0.62 -11.51
C VAL A 99 29.90 -1.71 -10.53
N PHE A 100 29.35 -2.78 -11.06
CA PHE A 100 28.95 -3.96 -10.29
C PHE A 100 29.21 -5.26 -11.10
N ARG A 101 28.98 -6.41 -10.48
CA ARG A 101 29.01 -7.72 -11.12
C ARG A 101 27.78 -8.51 -10.73
N ARG A 102 27.31 -9.36 -11.65
CA ARG A 102 26.28 -10.33 -11.33
C ARG A 102 26.84 -11.43 -10.43
N VAL A 103 25.99 -12.05 -9.65
CA VAL A 103 26.38 -13.22 -8.83
C VAL A 103 26.91 -14.33 -9.74
N GLY A 104 28.10 -14.83 -9.44
CA GLY A 104 28.79 -15.85 -10.25
C GLY A 104 29.42 -15.34 -11.58
N ASP A 105 29.47 -14.01 -11.79
CA ASP A 105 30.10 -13.41 -12.97
C ASP A 105 31.22 -12.45 -12.57
N ASN A 106 32.38 -12.55 -13.26
CA ASN A 106 33.50 -11.63 -13.07
C ASN A 106 33.46 -10.43 -14.03
N THR A 107 32.51 -10.43 -14.98
CA THR A 107 32.42 -9.37 -15.99
C THR A 107 31.85 -8.08 -15.34
N PRO A 108 32.63 -6.97 -15.39
CA PRO A 108 32.14 -5.71 -14.85
C PRO A 108 30.99 -5.16 -15.73
N ARG A 109 29.96 -4.63 -15.07
CA ARG A 109 28.82 -3.96 -15.67
C ARG A 109 28.66 -2.59 -15.04
N THR A 110 28.02 -1.69 -15.74
CA THR A 110 27.77 -0.33 -15.26
C THR A 110 26.30 -0.07 -15.09
N SER A 111 25.93 0.58 -14.00
CA SER A 111 24.59 1.13 -13.80
C SER A 111 24.70 2.42 -12.98
N ARG A 112 23.88 3.40 -13.33
CA ARG A 112 23.77 4.67 -12.60
C ARG A 112 22.30 4.98 -12.39
N PHE A 113 21.90 5.15 -11.15
CA PHE A 113 20.53 5.45 -10.76
C PHE A 113 20.52 6.24 -9.46
N MET A 114 19.39 6.86 -9.16
CA MET A 114 19.12 7.41 -7.83
C MET A 114 18.64 6.28 -6.91
N LEU A 115 19.36 6.06 -5.80
CA LEU A 115 18.90 5.13 -4.78
C LEU A 115 18.04 5.85 -3.75
N ILE A 116 16.84 5.35 -3.51
CA ILE A 116 15.96 5.75 -2.42
C ILE A 116 15.78 4.55 -1.52
N GLY A 117 16.21 4.66 -0.26
CA GLY A 117 16.03 3.61 0.75
C GLY A 117 14.97 4.04 1.76
N ALA A 118 14.08 3.14 2.13
CA ALA A 118 13.13 3.33 3.21
C ALA A 118 13.34 2.28 4.30
N THR A 119 13.14 2.66 5.55
CA THR A 119 13.24 1.74 6.69
C THR A 119 12.29 2.13 7.80
N THR A 120 11.79 1.15 8.54
CA THR A 120 11.03 1.31 9.78
C THR A 120 11.92 1.16 11.02
N LYS A 121 13.15 0.65 10.84
CA LYS A 121 14.11 0.44 11.92
C LYS A 121 15.10 1.59 12.07
N PRO A 122 15.77 1.69 13.24
CA PRO A 122 16.83 2.67 13.44
C PRO A 122 17.95 2.52 12.41
N LEU A 123 18.56 3.64 12.01
CA LEU A 123 19.67 3.66 11.05
C LEU A 123 20.93 2.98 11.56
N THR A 124 21.02 2.68 12.85
CA THR A 124 22.11 1.89 13.45
C THR A 124 22.21 0.47 12.90
N ASP A 125 21.17 -0.05 12.29
CA ASP A 125 21.16 -1.37 11.65
C ASP A 125 21.85 -1.36 10.27
N LEU A 126 22.18 -0.18 9.76
CA LEU A 126 22.90 0.00 8.50
C LEU A 126 24.36 0.37 8.75
N LEU A 127 25.24 -0.10 7.87
CA LEU A 127 26.67 0.22 7.93
C LEU A 127 26.89 1.73 7.76
N GLU A 128 27.71 2.33 8.60
CA GLU A 128 28.06 3.76 8.52
C GLU A 128 28.64 4.13 7.16
N THR A 129 29.44 3.23 6.58
CA THR A 129 30.03 3.40 5.25
C THR A 129 28.99 3.46 4.15
N PHE A 130 27.88 2.72 4.27
CA PHE A 130 26.74 2.75 3.36
C PHE A 130 25.92 4.04 3.53
N LEU A 131 25.62 4.43 4.76
CA LEU A 131 24.89 5.66 5.07
C LEU A 131 25.59 6.94 4.56
N ARG A 132 26.90 6.96 4.56
CA ARG A 132 27.68 8.10 4.00
C ARG A 132 27.43 8.35 2.50
N ARG A 133 26.90 7.36 1.76
CA ARG A 133 26.53 7.49 0.33
C ARG A 133 25.07 7.88 0.13
N MET A 134 24.33 7.95 1.21
CA MET A 134 22.93 8.40 1.24
C MET A 134 22.85 9.71 2.06
N PRO A 135 23.33 10.85 1.51
CA PRO A 135 23.54 12.07 2.27
C PRO A 135 22.25 12.78 2.67
N VAL A 136 21.15 12.44 2.02
CA VAL A 136 19.83 13.02 2.30
C VAL A 136 19.04 12.08 3.17
N LEU A 137 18.78 12.47 4.40
CA LEU A 137 17.96 11.75 5.36
C LEU A 137 16.64 12.50 5.59
N ILE A 138 15.52 11.82 5.35
CA ILE A 138 14.20 12.39 5.55
C ILE A 138 13.46 11.56 6.59
N SER A 139 13.10 12.17 7.71
CA SER A 139 12.26 11.55 8.73
C SER A 139 10.80 11.83 8.41
N MET A 140 10.03 10.79 8.18
CA MET A 140 8.59 10.89 7.94
C MET A 140 7.85 10.92 9.29
N PRO A 141 7.07 11.96 9.57
CA PRO A 141 6.33 12.05 10.83
C PRO A 141 5.24 10.96 10.88
N THR A 142 4.96 10.47 12.09
CA THR A 142 3.80 9.62 12.34
C THR A 142 2.50 10.42 12.17
N LEU A 143 1.35 9.76 12.11
CA LEU A 143 0.07 10.48 12.03
C LEU A 143 -0.18 11.32 13.30
N SER A 144 0.25 10.84 14.46
CA SER A 144 0.14 11.58 15.73
C SER A 144 0.97 12.86 15.76
N ASP A 145 2.10 12.89 15.05
CA ASP A 145 2.98 14.07 14.98
C ASP A 145 2.51 15.11 13.95
N ARG A 146 1.52 14.76 13.13
CA ARG A 146 0.99 15.67 12.11
C ARG A 146 -0.06 16.61 12.69
N PRO A 147 -0.07 17.88 12.27
CA PRO A 147 -1.13 18.80 12.64
C PRO A 147 -2.52 18.29 12.24
N MET A 148 -3.55 18.66 12.98
CA MET A 148 -4.95 18.28 12.70
C MET A 148 -5.35 18.60 11.25
N LYS A 149 -4.93 19.75 10.73
CA LYS A 149 -5.20 20.16 9.35
C LYS A 149 -4.66 19.16 8.33
N GLU A 150 -3.42 18.70 8.48
CA GLU A 150 -2.81 17.73 7.58
C GLU A 150 -3.48 16.36 7.68
N ARG A 151 -3.89 15.97 8.90
CA ARG A 151 -4.65 14.72 9.09
C ARG A 151 -6.03 14.78 8.43
N LEU A 152 -6.72 15.93 8.53
CA LEU A 152 -7.99 16.15 7.83
C LEU A 152 -7.79 16.09 6.31
N GLU A 153 -6.80 16.76 5.75
CA GLU A 153 -6.48 16.73 4.32
C GLU A 153 -6.22 15.29 3.83
N LEU A 154 -5.57 14.45 4.65
CA LEU A 154 -5.37 13.04 4.34
C LEU A 154 -6.67 12.25 4.34
N VAL A 155 -7.54 12.48 5.33
CA VAL A 155 -8.86 11.84 5.40
C VAL A 155 -9.73 12.26 4.22
N GLU A 156 -9.75 13.56 3.89
CA GLU A 156 -10.44 14.09 2.72
C GLU A 156 -9.93 13.46 1.42
N HIS A 157 -8.61 13.32 1.29
CA HIS A 157 -7.99 12.70 0.11
C HIS A 157 -8.41 11.23 -0.05
N PHE A 158 -8.40 10.45 1.03
CA PHE A 158 -8.83 9.04 0.96
C PHE A 158 -10.31 8.92 0.63
N TYR A 159 -11.16 9.75 1.22
CA TYR A 159 -12.58 9.77 0.83
C TYR A 159 -12.80 10.23 -0.60
N ALA A 160 -11.96 11.12 -1.12
CA ALA A 160 -12.04 11.56 -2.52
C ALA A 160 -11.63 10.42 -3.48
N GLU A 161 -10.63 9.62 -3.14
CA GLU A 161 -10.29 8.40 -3.90
C GLU A 161 -11.50 7.46 -3.95
N GLU A 162 -12.15 7.18 -2.81
CA GLU A 162 -13.31 6.29 -2.75
C GLU A 162 -14.54 6.88 -3.46
N ALA A 163 -14.80 8.17 -3.35
CA ALA A 163 -15.89 8.85 -4.07
C ALA A 163 -15.73 8.73 -5.59
N ALA A 164 -14.49 8.87 -6.08
CA ALA A 164 -14.17 8.70 -7.49
C ALA A 164 -14.34 7.24 -7.95
N HIS A 165 -13.97 6.28 -7.10
CA HIS A 165 -14.08 4.85 -7.36
C HIS A 165 -15.54 4.40 -7.43
N ILE A 166 -16.35 4.78 -6.44
CA ILE A 166 -17.79 4.48 -6.38
C ILE A 166 -18.59 5.28 -7.42
N ALA A 167 -17.99 6.33 -8.00
CA ALA A 167 -18.64 7.29 -8.90
C ALA A 167 -19.85 8.01 -8.27
N ARG A 168 -19.85 8.20 -6.93
CA ARG A 168 -20.93 8.87 -6.17
C ARG A 168 -20.36 9.88 -5.18
N THR A 169 -21.14 10.92 -4.86
CA THR A 169 -20.80 11.87 -3.80
C THR A 169 -20.92 11.20 -2.43
N LEU A 170 -19.93 11.40 -1.59
CA LEU A 170 -19.93 10.93 -0.20
C LEU A 170 -20.21 12.08 0.75
N ARG A 171 -21.09 11.86 1.72
CA ARG A 171 -21.33 12.75 2.87
C ARG A 171 -20.88 12.04 4.13
N ILE A 172 -19.79 12.46 4.69
CA ILE A 172 -19.24 11.93 5.94
C ILE A 172 -19.87 12.72 7.09
N GLN A 173 -20.70 12.06 7.88
CA GLN A 173 -21.32 12.70 9.04
C GLN A 173 -20.25 13.13 10.03
N LYS A 174 -20.47 14.29 10.67
CA LYS A 174 -19.55 14.88 11.65
C LYS A 174 -19.10 13.91 12.74
N GLY A 175 -19.99 13.03 13.22
CA GLY A 175 -19.66 12.02 14.21
C GLY A 175 -18.66 10.99 13.70
N ALA A 176 -18.81 10.54 12.46
CA ALA A 176 -17.87 9.63 11.80
C ALA A 176 -16.52 10.32 11.55
N LEU A 177 -16.56 11.57 11.03
CA LEU A 177 -15.34 12.34 10.75
C LEU A 177 -14.50 12.56 12.00
N ASN A 178 -15.11 13.02 13.10
CA ASN A 178 -14.41 13.24 14.36
C ASN A 178 -13.81 11.94 14.90
N SER A 179 -14.56 10.83 14.85
CA SER A 179 -14.06 9.54 15.31
C SER A 179 -12.87 9.02 14.49
N ILE A 180 -12.86 9.23 13.17
CA ILE A 180 -11.73 8.87 12.30
C ILE A 180 -10.51 9.71 12.61
N LEU A 181 -10.69 11.02 12.85
CA LEU A 181 -9.61 11.93 13.17
C LEU A 181 -8.98 11.63 14.54
N ASP A 182 -9.80 11.28 15.54
CA ASP A 182 -9.32 10.82 16.84
C ASP A 182 -8.57 9.48 16.71
N TYR A 183 -9.12 8.54 15.96
CA TYR A 183 -8.47 7.27 15.69
C TYR A 183 -7.13 7.43 14.96
N SER A 184 -6.99 8.42 14.08
CA SER A 184 -5.76 8.70 13.35
C SER A 184 -4.55 8.97 14.27
N LEU A 185 -4.77 9.40 15.51
CA LEU A 185 -3.71 9.62 16.51
C LEU A 185 -3.01 8.33 16.94
N HIS A 186 -3.69 7.18 16.83
CA HIS A 186 -3.22 5.88 17.32
C HIS A 186 -2.95 4.89 16.19
N SER A 187 -3.11 5.32 14.93
CA SER A 187 -3.00 4.46 13.76
C SER A 187 -1.82 4.86 12.86
N ASN A 188 -1.53 4.01 11.89
CA ASN A 188 -0.66 4.36 10.77
C ASN A 188 -1.50 4.70 9.52
N LEU A 189 -0.83 5.23 8.49
CA LEU A 189 -1.51 5.70 7.28
C LEU A 189 -2.26 4.58 6.54
N GLY A 190 -1.70 3.36 6.52
CA GLY A 190 -2.35 2.20 5.90
C GLY A 190 -3.64 1.82 6.63
N VAL A 191 -3.59 1.73 7.96
CA VAL A 191 -4.76 1.44 8.79
C VAL A 191 -5.83 2.52 8.62
N LEU A 192 -5.44 3.80 8.57
CA LEU A 192 -6.38 4.90 8.33
C LEU A 192 -7.04 4.78 6.95
N LYS A 193 -6.27 4.48 5.89
CA LYS A 193 -6.80 4.25 4.55
C LYS A 193 -7.80 3.09 4.53
N ASN A 194 -7.44 1.96 5.14
CA ASN A 194 -8.31 0.80 5.23
C ASN A 194 -9.61 1.11 5.99
N LEU A 195 -9.54 1.88 7.08
CA LEU A 195 -10.72 2.27 7.84
C LEU A 195 -11.69 3.13 6.99
N VAL A 196 -11.14 4.09 6.24
CA VAL A 196 -11.93 4.91 5.31
C VAL A 196 -12.59 4.02 4.25
N GLN A 197 -11.82 3.14 3.61
CA GLN A 197 -12.30 2.24 2.57
C GLN A 197 -13.40 1.32 3.07
N LEU A 198 -13.20 0.71 4.24
CA LEU A 198 -14.18 -0.14 4.90
C LEU A 198 -15.47 0.60 5.24
N SER A 199 -15.36 1.84 5.74
CA SER A 199 -16.52 2.66 6.05
C SER A 199 -17.35 3.00 4.79
N CYS A 200 -16.68 3.30 3.68
CA CYS A 200 -17.32 3.53 2.39
C CYS A 200 -18.02 2.27 1.86
N ALA A 201 -17.36 1.10 1.93
CA ALA A 201 -17.94 -0.17 1.48
C ALA A 201 -19.23 -0.52 2.26
N LYS A 202 -19.23 -0.33 3.59
CA LYS A 202 -20.41 -0.56 4.43
C LYS A 202 -21.53 0.44 4.15
N ALA A 203 -21.21 1.71 3.99
CA ALA A 203 -22.17 2.73 3.61
C ALA A 203 -22.77 2.43 2.23
N PHE A 204 -21.96 2.05 1.26
CA PHE A 204 -22.37 1.64 -0.08
C PHE A 204 -23.32 0.43 -0.04
N LEU A 205 -22.97 -0.60 0.72
CA LEU A 205 -23.84 -1.77 0.94
C LEU A 205 -25.20 -1.35 1.51
N ARG A 206 -25.20 -0.56 2.58
CA ARG A 206 -26.42 -0.10 3.26
C ARG A 206 -27.33 0.68 2.30
N GLU A 207 -26.80 1.64 1.55
CA GLU A 207 -27.57 2.45 0.61
C GLU A 207 -28.12 1.61 -0.54
N ASN A 208 -27.37 0.65 -1.07
CA ASN A 208 -27.84 -0.24 -2.14
C ASN A 208 -28.95 -1.18 -1.65
N VAL A 209 -28.84 -1.74 -0.44
CA VAL A 209 -29.90 -2.56 0.18
C VAL A 209 -31.17 -1.73 0.41
N ALA A 210 -31.03 -0.46 0.79
CA ALA A 210 -32.16 0.48 0.93
C ALA A 210 -32.76 0.93 -0.42
N GLY A 211 -32.21 0.51 -1.56
CA GLY A 211 -32.67 0.88 -2.90
C GLY A 211 -32.14 2.22 -3.43
N ASN A 212 -31.27 2.90 -2.69
CA ASN A 212 -30.63 4.15 -3.12
C ASN A 212 -29.40 3.86 -3.98
N ARG A 213 -29.60 3.61 -5.28
CA ARG A 213 -28.52 3.23 -6.20
C ARG A 213 -27.82 4.41 -6.88
N THR A 214 -28.36 5.61 -6.83
CA THR A 214 -27.85 6.76 -7.62
C THR A 214 -27.63 8.03 -6.80
N GLY A 215 -28.11 8.07 -5.56
CA GLY A 215 -27.99 9.24 -4.69
C GLY A 215 -26.62 9.40 -4.02
N GLU A 216 -26.54 10.41 -3.18
CA GLU A 216 -25.40 10.60 -2.27
C GLU A 216 -25.33 9.43 -1.27
N ILE A 217 -24.11 9.03 -0.90
CA ILE A 217 -23.89 8.01 0.13
C ILE A 217 -23.52 8.71 1.44
N ALA A 218 -24.28 8.47 2.48
CA ALA A 218 -23.99 8.99 3.81
C ALA A 218 -23.13 7.98 4.59
N VAL A 219 -21.88 8.36 4.92
CA VAL A 219 -21.03 7.59 5.83
C VAL A 219 -21.33 8.01 7.27
N THR A 220 -21.78 7.06 8.08
CA THR A 220 -22.21 7.27 9.46
C THR A 220 -21.24 6.62 10.45
N PHE A 221 -21.39 6.95 11.72
CA PHE A 221 -20.58 6.30 12.78
C PHE A 221 -20.75 4.77 12.81
N SER A 222 -21.93 4.26 12.47
CA SER A 222 -22.19 2.80 12.43
C SER A 222 -21.45 2.07 11.30
N ASP A 223 -20.95 2.79 10.30
CA ASP A 223 -20.16 2.21 9.22
C ASP A 223 -18.69 2.04 9.60
N LEU A 224 -18.25 2.61 10.75
CA LEU A 224 -16.89 2.52 11.23
C LEU A 224 -16.68 1.23 12.03
N SER A 225 -15.71 0.43 11.64
CA SER A 225 -15.39 -0.85 12.29
C SER A 225 -14.20 -0.74 13.23
N PHE A 226 -14.31 0.02 14.29
CA PHE A 226 -13.24 0.13 15.28
C PHE A 226 -12.94 -1.18 16.03
N GLN A 227 -13.91 -2.10 16.13
CA GLN A 227 -13.73 -3.40 16.81
C GLN A 227 -12.75 -4.31 16.07
N THR A 228 -12.64 -4.17 14.76
CA THR A 228 -11.72 -4.95 13.92
C THR A 228 -10.27 -4.62 14.24
N TYR A 229 -9.98 -3.43 14.77
CA TYR A 229 -8.63 -2.90 14.97
C TYR A 229 -8.18 -2.86 16.45
N ASN A 230 -8.76 -3.67 17.35
CA ASN A 230 -8.38 -3.73 18.77
C ASN A 230 -8.29 -2.35 19.46
N VAL A 231 -9.14 -1.42 19.10
CA VAL A 231 -9.24 -0.16 19.81
C VAL A 231 -9.89 -0.45 21.15
N SER A 232 -9.07 -0.57 22.19
CA SER A 232 -9.52 -0.74 23.58
C SER A 232 -10.48 0.39 23.93
N ALA A 233 -11.47 0.09 24.79
CA ALA A 233 -12.50 0.99 25.29
C ALA A 233 -12.00 2.29 25.97
N GLU A 234 -10.71 2.60 25.85
CA GLU A 234 -10.10 3.87 26.27
C GLU A 234 -10.45 5.05 25.35
N THR A 235 -10.95 4.77 24.14
CA THR A 235 -11.32 5.82 23.16
C THR A 235 -12.51 6.68 23.64
N GLU A 236 -13.34 6.18 24.57
CA GLU A 236 -14.37 7.00 25.22
C GLU A 236 -13.81 8.13 26.10
N LYS A 237 -12.54 8.02 26.55
CA LYS A 237 -11.91 9.05 27.39
C LYS A 237 -11.32 10.22 26.62
N TYR A 238 -11.09 10.08 25.31
CA TYR A 238 -10.45 11.09 24.46
C TYR A 238 -11.43 11.94 23.64
N ALA A 239 -12.74 11.75 23.85
CA ALA A 239 -13.80 12.54 23.21
C ALA A 239 -13.82 14.03 23.66
N HIS A 240 -12.79 14.52 24.32
CA HIS A 240 -12.72 15.87 24.89
C HIS A 240 -11.52 16.70 24.39
N GLY A 241 -11.10 16.53 23.15
CA GLY A 241 -10.19 17.48 22.50
C GLY A 241 -10.97 18.63 21.85
N ASP A 242 -10.54 19.84 22.06
CA ASP A 242 -11.21 21.12 21.73
C ASP A 242 -11.47 21.43 20.23
N LEU A 243 -11.42 20.46 19.32
CA LEU A 243 -11.62 20.65 17.88
C LEU A 243 -12.55 19.56 17.31
N HIS A 244 -13.84 19.66 17.62
CA HIS A 244 -14.86 18.89 16.93
C HIS A 244 -15.38 19.66 15.71
N PHE A 245 -15.35 19.03 14.54
CA PHE A 245 -16.03 19.56 13.36
C PHE A 245 -17.55 19.60 13.65
N ALA A 246 -18.15 20.76 13.42
CA ALA A 246 -19.57 20.98 13.67
C ALA A 246 -20.45 20.54 12.49
N GLU A 247 -19.87 20.43 11.30
CA GLU A 247 -20.56 20.14 10.04
C GLU A 247 -20.08 18.84 9.41
N ASP A 248 -20.92 18.27 8.54
CA ASP A 248 -20.60 17.11 7.75
C ASP A 248 -19.58 17.50 6.65
N LEU A 249 -18.68 16.56 6.32
CA LEU A 249 -17.77 16.71 5.19
C LEU A 249 -18.45 16.16 3.93
N VAL A 250 -18.59 16.99 2.90
CA VAL A 250 -19.15 16.58 1.61
C VAL A 250 -18.00 16.44 0.60
N VAL A 251 -17.81 15.24 0.10
CA VAL A 251 -16.78 14.90 -0.90
C VAL A 251 -17.46 14.61 -2.22
N PRO A 252 -17.37 15.54 -3.21
CA PRO A 252 -18.02 15.35 -4.50
C PRO A 252 -17.29 14.29 -5.32
N ASN A 253 -18.04 13.60 -6.18
CA ASN A 253 -17.47 12.73 -7.20
C ASN A 253 -16.73 13.58 -8.24
N GLN A 254 -15.46 13.83 -8.00
CA GLN A 254 -14.55 14.44 -8.98
C GLN A 254 -13.63 13.35 -9.50
N ARG A 255 -13.53 13.20 -10.83
CA ARG A 255 -12.51 12.33 -11.43
C ARG A 255 -11.13 12.85 -11.02
N ILE A 256 -10.55 12.21 -10.00
CA ILE A 256 -9.15 12.41 -9.68
C ILE A 256 -8.38 11.83 -10.87
N GLN A 257 -7.47 12.60 -11.47
CA GLN A 257 -6.48 12.05 -12.37
C GLN A 257 -5.47 11.25 -11.53
N SER A 258 -5.90 10.10 -11.02
CA SER A 258 -5.00 9.15 -10.39
C SER A 258 -4.10 8.57 -11.47
N SER A 259 -2.81 8.54 -11.21
CA SER A 259 -1.86 7.84 -12.09
C SER A 259 -2.30 6.37 -12.15
N ALA A 260 -2.35 5.83 -13.37
CA ALA A 260 -2.83 4.47 -13.66
C ALA A 260 -2.07 3.32 -12.95
N ALA A 261 -1.12 3.65 -12.08
CA ALA A 261 -0.29 2.68 -11.35
C ALA A 261 -0.92 2.16 -10.05
N ASP A 262 -1.89 2.87 -9.45
CA ASP A 262 -2.51 2.47 -8.17
C ASP A 262 -3.75 1.56 -8.33
N VAL A 263 -4.21 1.32 -9.56
CA VAL A 263 -5.44 0.56 -9.84
C VAL A 263 -5.22 -0.96 -9.90
N ALA A 264 -4.00 -1.44 -9.75
CA ALA A 264 -3.63 -2.80 -10.19
C ALA A 264 -3.56 -3.88 -9.10
N SER A 265 -4.17 -3.79 -7.92
CA SER A 265 -3.99 -4.91 -6.98
C SER A 265 -5.08 -5.25 -5.95
N PHE A 266 -6.30 -4.78 -6.07
CA PHE A 266 -7.34 -5.26 -5.15
C PHE A 266 -8.58 -5.71 -5.92
N VAL A 267 -9.14 -6.88 -5.52
CA VAL A 267 -10.53 -7.21 -5.84
C VAL A 267 -11.34 -6.02 -5.35
N ASP A 268 -12.06 -5.37 -6.27
CA ASP A 268 -12.86 -4.20 -5.94
C ASP A 268 -13.93 -4.63 -4.92
N VAL A 269 -13.81 -4.13 -3.69
CA VAL A 269 -14.77 -4.45 -2.63
C VAL A 269 -16.20 -4.08 -3.03
N TYR A 270 -16.33 -3.09 -3.90
CA TYR A 270 -17.64 -2.65 -4.40
C TYR A 270 -18.19 -3.62 -5.43
N ASP A 271 -17.37 -4.15 -6.34
CA ASP A 271 -17.74 -5.23 -7.26
C ASP A 271 -18.15 -6.50 -6.49
N PHE A 272 -17.43 -6.80 -5.40
CA PHE A 272 -17.81 -7.90 -4.52
C PHE A 272 -19.19 -7.67 -3.90
N VAL A 273 -19.46 -6.49 -3.33
CA VAL A 273 -20.77 -6.14 -2.76
C VAL A 273 -21.86 -6.23 -3.83
N GLU A 274 -21.65 -5.69 -5.02
CA GLU A 274 -22.61 -5.75 -6.11
C GLU A 274 -22.89 -7.19 -6.58
N SER A 275 -21.86 -8.02 -6.70
CA SER A 275 -22.01 -9.42 -7.09
C SER A 275 -22.80 -10.23 -6.08
N ARG A 276 -22.58 -9.99 -4.77
CA ARG A 276 -23.35 -10.63 -3.69
C ARG A 276 -24.80 -10.17 -3.68
N LEU A 277 -25.05 -8.88 -3.81
CA LEU A 277 -26.42 -8.35 -3.89
C LEU A 277 -27.17 -8.85 -5.12
N SER A 278 -26.49 -9.07 -6.24
CA SER A 278 -27.11 -9.59 -7.47
C SER A 278 -27.39 -11.10 -7.38
N GLY A 279 -26.49 -11.89 -6.77
CA GLY A 279 -26.65 -13.35 -6.66
C GLY A 279 -27.70 -13.81 -5.66
N GLU A 280 -27.99 -13.00 -4.62
CA GLU A 280 -28.93 -13.40 -3.57
C GLU A 280 -30.34 -12.82 -3.74
N GLN A 281 -30.57 -11.93 -4.71
CA GLN A 281 -31.94 -11.51 -5.10
C GLN A 281 -32.80 -12.68 -5.61
N GLU A 282 -32.17 -13.81 -5.99
CA GLU A 282 -32.85 -15.05 -6.38
C GLU A 282 -33.28 -15.95 -5.19
N GLN A 283 -32.73 -15.69 -3.98
CA GLN A 283 -33.03 -16.47 -2.78
C GLN A 283 -33.66 -15.56 -1.71
N HIS A 284 -34.94 -15.55 -1.57
CA HIS A 284 -35.80 -14.80 -0.64
C HIS A 284 -35.26 -14.65 0.81
N HIS A 285 -34.11 -14.00 1.01
CA HIS A 285 -33.60 -13.66 2.33
C HIS A 285 -34.08 -12.26 2.76
N ASP A 286 -34.38 -12.11 4.07
CA ASP A 286 -34.72 -10.84 4.68
C ASP A 286 -33.54 -9.85 4.48
N ALA A 287 -33.80 -8.69 3.89
CA ALA A 287 -32.79 -7.70 3.52
C ALA A 287 -31.88 -7.27 4.70
N GLY A 288 -32.38 -7.28 5.93
CA GLY A 288 -31.62 -6.95 7.13
C GLY A 288 -30.58 -8.03 7.50
N ASN A 289 -30.91 -9.29 7.31
CA ASN A 289 -30.01 -10.40 7.57
C ASN A 289 -28.89 -10.45 6.52
N LEU A 290 -29.23 -10.21 5.25
CA LEU A 290 -28.29 -10.14 4.14
C LEU A 290 -27.25 -9.03 4.36
N GLN A 291 -27.66 -7.84 4.76
CA GLN A 291 -26.76 -6.73 5.06
C GLN A 291 -25.76 -7.09 6.16
N GLN A 292 -26.19 -7.76 7.23
CA GLN A 292 -25.31 -8.17 8.32
C GLN A 292 -24.30 -9.24 7.88
N ILE A 293 -24.72 -10.20 7.07
CA ILE A 293 -23.83 -11.25 6.54
C ILE A 293 -22.75 -10.64 5.67
N ILE A 294 -23.12 -9.82 4.68
CA ILE A 294 -22.14 -9.21 3.76
C ILE A 294 -21.22 -8.23 4.53
N ALA A 295 -21.75 -7.47 5.50
CA ALA A 295 -20.91 -6.61 6.33
C ALA A 295 -19.88 -7.39 7.15
N ALA A 296 -20.25 -8.55 7.68
CA ALA A 296 -19.31 -9.42 8.41
C ALA A 296 -18.27 -10.06 7.45
N GLU A 297 -18.65 -10.41 6.23
CA GLU A 297 -17.72 -10.90 5.21
C GLU A 297 -16.70 -9.82 4.81
N ILE A 298 -17.13 -8.57 4.67
CA ILE A 298 -16.25 -7.43 4.42
C ILE A 298 -15.26 -7.23 5.58
N ASP A 299 -15.74 -7.27 6.84
CA ASP A 299 -14.86 -7.14 8.01
C ASP A 299 -13.82 -8.25 8.06
N ASN A 300 -14.21 -9.51 7.82
CA ASN A 300 -13.30 -10.64 7.79
C ASN A 300 -12.27 -10.52 6.67
N TYR A 301 -12.67 -10.07 5.49
CA TYR A 301 -11.77 -9.84 4.35
C TYR A 301 -10.62 -8.89 4.72
N TYR A 302 -10.95 -7.75 5.36
CA TYR A 302 -9.93 -6.79 5.77
C TYR A 302 -9.04 -7.29 6.92
N VAL A 303 -9.59 -8.06 7.87
CA VAL A 303 -8.79 -8.70 8.94
C VAL A 303 -7.79 -9.69 8.36
N ASP A 304 -8.22 -10.52 7.43
CA ASP A 304 -7.36 -11.54 6.83
C ASP A 304 -6.31 -10.92 5.91
N MET A 305 -6.67 -9.86 5.18
CA MET A 305 -5.72 -9.07 4.39
C MET A 305 -4.67 -8.39 5.28
N GLU A 306 -5.05 -7.82 6.41
CA GLU A 306 -4.12 -7.19 7.34
C GLU A 306 -3.19 -8.22 7.99
N ARG A 307 -3.71 -9.39 8.36
CA ARG A 307 -2.89 -10.51 8.87
C ARG A 307 -1.92 -11.02 7.81
N ALA A 308 -2.35 -11.13 6.57
CA ALA A 308 -1.49 -11.55 5.46
C ALA A 308 -0.36 -10.55 5.18
N LEU A 309 -0.63 -9.24 5.32
CA LEU A 309 0.38 -8.18 5.18
C LEU A 309 1.37 -8.11 6.35
N GLN A 310 1.00 -8.63 7.53
CA GLN A 310 1.85 -8.63 8.73
C GLN A 310 2.64 -9.93 8.93
N ALA A 311 2.28 -11.02 8.23
CA ALA A 311 2.92 -12.31 8.39
C ALA A 311 4.14 -12.44 7.46
N PRO A 312 5.35 -12.72 8.01
CA PRO A 312 6.58 -12.82 7.22
C PRO A 312 6.67 -14.06 6.31
N ASP A 313 5.80 -15.07 6.49
CA ASP A 313 5.92 -16.40 5.87
C ASP A 313 4.58 -16.97 5.37
N VAL A 314 3.74 -16.18 4.72
CA VAL A 314 2.52 -16.77 4.14
C VAL A 314 2.83 -17.34 2.76
N ASP A 315 2.81 -18.68 2.69
CA ASP A 315 2.73 -19.39 1.42
C ASP A 315 1.51 -18.87 0.63
N ARG A 316 1.77 -18.25 -0.52
CA ARG A 316 0.73 -17.64 -1.38
C ARG A 316 -0.41 -18.60 -1.73
N SER A 317 -0.17 -19.91 -1.68
CA SER A 317 -1.19 -20.94 -1.85
C SER A 317 -2.24 -20.97 -0.72
N LEU A 318 -1.91 -20.48 0.48
CA LEU A 318 -2.84 -20.36 1.61
C LEU A 318 -3.74 -19.13 1.49
N LEU A 319 -3.28 -18.06 0.85
CA LEU A 319 -4.11 -16.89 0.56
C LEU A 319 -5.30 -17.25 -0.35
N ASP A 320 -5.10 -18.13 -1.31
CA ASP A 320 -6.17 -18.63 -2.22
C ASP A 320 -7.27 -19.42 -1.48
N SER A 321 -6.94 -20.03 -0.34
CA SER A 321 -7.90 -20.83 0.44
C SER A 321 -8.68 -20.06 1.49
N VAL A 322 -8.15 -18.88 1.90
CA VAL A 322 -8.72 -18.01 2.96
C VAL A 322 -9.60 -16.92 2.36
N LEU A 323 -9.28 -16.45 1.16
CA LEU A 323 -10.02 -15.42 0.45
C LEU A 323 -11.22 -16.04 -0.27
N PHE A 324 -12.40 -16.01 0.38
CA PHE A 324 -13.71 -16.42 -0.15
C PHE A 324 -13.80 -17.86 -0.71
N PRO A 325 -14.31 -18.84 0.06
CA PRO A 325 -14.64 -20.15 -0.47
C PRO A 325 -15.79 -20.04 -1.50
N GLY A 326 -15.47 -19.90 -2.74
CA GLY A 326 -16.40 -19.74 -3.87
C GLY A 326 -15.93 -18.77 -4.94
N SER A 327 -14.85 -17.98 -4.69
CA SER A 327 -14.26 -17.08 -5.68
C SER A 327 -12.93 -17.59 -6.27
N ILE A 328 -12.68 -18.89 -6.19
CA ILE A 328 -11.45 -19.58 -6.65
C ILE A 328 -11.06 -19.23 -8.11
N GLY A 329 -12.03 -18.81 -8.96
CA GLY A 329 -11.74 -18.43 -10.34
C GLY A 329 -11.10 -17.03 -10.52
N ILE A 330 -11.29 -16.13 -9.58
CA ILE A 330 -10.85 -14.72 -9.73
C ILE A 330 -9.44 -14.52 -9.14
N CYS A 331 -9.11 -15.20 -8.04
CA CYS A 331 -7.79 -15.09 -7.41
C CYS A 331 -6.67 -15.76 -8.22
N SER A 332 -6.94 -16.87 -8.92
CA SER A 332 -5.93 -17.56 -9.73
C SER A 332 -5.48 -16.74 -10.95
N GLU A 333 -6.37 -15.94 -11.54
CA GLU A 333 -6.02 -15.02 -12.64
C GLU A 333 -5.18 -13.83 -12.16
N PHE A 334 -5.36 -13.43 -10.92
CA PHE A 334 -4.68 -12.31 -10.29
C PHE A 334 -3.23 -12.65 -9.93
N LEU A 335 -2.98 -13.83 -9.36
CA LEU A 335 -1.64 -14.32 -8.99
C LEU A 335 -0.80 -14.74 -10.21
N SER A 336 -1.43 -15.03 -11.35
CA SER A 336 -0.71 -15.34 -12.60
C SER A 336 -0.18 -14.09 -13.33
N ARG A 337 -0.60 -12.88 -12.94
CA ARG A 337 -0.19 -11.60 -13.54
C ARG A 337 0.76 -10.77 -12.66
N ALA A 338 1.01 -11.18 -11.42
CA ALA A 338 2.02 -10.65 -10.51
C ALA A 338 3.27 -11.53 -10.50
#